data_851c6ddc6760473b5a6ca9044e6d2e18
#
_entry.id   851c6ddc6760473b5a6ca9044e6d2e18
#
_cell.length_a   1.000
_cell.length_b   1.000
_cell.length_c   1.000
_cell.angle_alpha   90.00
_cell.angle_beta   90.00
_cell.angle_gamma   90.00
#
_symmetry.space_group_name_H-M   'P 1'
#
loop_
_entity.id
_entity.type
_entity.pdbx_description
1 polymer ?
#
loop_
_entity_poly.entity_id
_entity_poly.type
_entity_poly.pdbx_seq_one_letter_code
_entity_poly.pdbx_strand_id
1 'polypeptide(L)'
;GGTILVSALAVMQKKRDSSIGSTTLLTTLLDFSEPGDLGVFLNEEEVNMRAVQIEKDGVMSGKNLSLGFNMIRSNDLIWSYVVNNYLKGKTPPPFDLLYWNSDPTNLPATMYNTYVSEMYVKNNLAKPRGFICCGSPVELNKIKTPMYFLSAIDDHIAPWKSTFSGTELVGGHLEFVLGGSGHIAGVINPPEKNKRNYWTSGELGHGPDHWFESATNNLGSWWTHWHKWLEGQDARQVPARQIETVGDYKEIVPAPGDYVRVRL
;
A
#
# COMPACT_ATOMS: atom_id res chain seq x y z
N GLY A 1 -4.45 -2.53 -0.08
CA GLY A 1 -5.01 -2.41 1.29
C GLY A 1 -5.48 -0.99 1.58
N GLY A 2 -4.61 0.01 1.48
CA GLY A 2 -4.93 1.39 1.84
C GLY A 2 -6.12 1.98 1.06
N THR A 3 -6.20 1.75 -0.23
CA THR A 3 -7.33 2.18 -1.08
C THR A 3 -8.67 1.61 -0.58
N ILE A 4 -8.70 0.33 -0.20
CA ILE A 4 -9.89 -0.32 0.37
C ILE A 4 -10.23 0.30 1.72
N LEU A 5 -9.25 0.50 2.57
CA LEU A 5 -9.43 1.12 3.90
C LEU A 5 -10.03 2.52 3.77
N VAL A 6 -9.50 3.37 2.90
CA VAL A 6 -9.99 4.74 2.71
C VAL A 6 -11.41 4.76 2.15
N SER A 7 -11.74 3.83 1.23
CA SER A 7 -13.12 3.66 0.76
C SER A 7 -14.07 3.28 1.90
N ALA A 8 -13.65 2.38 2.80
CA ALA A 8 -14.41 2.02 4.00
C ALA A 8 -14.59 3.20 4.96
N LEU A 9 -13.52 3.98 5.20
CA LEU A 9 -13.59 5.18 6.04
C LEU A 9 -14.59 6.21 5.51
N ALA A 10 -14.66 6.41 4.19
CA ALA A 10 -15.65 7.30 3.59
C ALA A 10 -17.10 6.81 3.86
N VAL A 11 -17.34 5.51 3.77
CA VAL A 11 -18.64 4.91 4.10
C VAL A 11 -18.94 5.02 5.60
N MET A 12 -17.96 4.76 6.47
CA MET A 12 -18.09 4.91 7.93
C MET A 12 -18.40 6.36 8.29
N GLN A 13 -17.69 7.33 7.71
CA GLN A 13 -17.95 8.76 7.91
C GLN A 13 -19.39 9.13 7.55
N LYS A 14 -19.90 8.61 6.42
CA LYS A 14 -21.29 8.82 6.03
C LYS A 14 -22.29 8.23 7.03
N LYS A 15 -21.95 7.08 7.61
CA LYS A 15 -22.76 6.41 8.65
C LYS A 15 -22.55 7.01 10.05
N ARG A 16 -21.71 8.04 10.19
CA ARG A 16 -21.32 8.65 11.48
C ARG A 16 -20.67 7.65 12.44
N ASP A 17 -19.98 6.66 11.89
CA ASP A 17 -19.18 5.72 12.66
C ASP A 17 -17.77 6.30 12.86
N SER A 18 -17.40 6.55 14.11
CA SER A 18 -16.13 7.13 14.54
C SER A 18 -15.25 6.13 15.28
N SER A 19 -15.44 4.84 15.06
CA SER A 19 -14.69 3.78 15.76
C SER A 19 -13.19 3.73 15.38
N ILE A 20 -12.79 4.34 14.25
CA ILE A 20 -11.40 4.44 13.81
C ILE A 20 -10.83 5.78 14.24
N GLY A 21 -9.88 5.77 15.18
CA GLY A 21 -9.26 6.98 15.74
C GLY A 21 -8.24 7.64 14.82
N SER A 22 -7.44 6.85 14.11
CA SER A 22 -6.44 7.35 13.15
C SER A 22 -6.13 6.29 12.08
N THR A 23 -5.50 6.69 10.99
CA THR A 23 -5.17 5.81 9.86
C THR A 23 -3.76 6.06 9.37
N THR A 24 -2.99 5.00 9.16
CA THR A 24 -1.69 5.05 8.49
C THR A 24 -1.79 4.39 7.12
N LEU A 25 -1.43 5.11 6.07
CA LEU A 25 -1.41 4.65 4.69
C LEU A 25 0.05 4.50 4.24
N LEU A 26 0.42 3.31 3.82
CA LEU A 26 1.75 2.98 3.35
C LEU A 26 1.71 2.80 1.82
N THR A 27 2.42 3.66 1.10
CA THR A 27 2.53 3.61 -0.37
C THR A 27 1.18 3.38 -1.07
N THR A 28 0.17 4.18 -0.70
CA THR A 28 -1.22 3.99 -1.11
C THR A 28 -1.63 4.98 -2.18
N LEU A 29 -2.08 4.48 -3.33
CA LEU A 29 -2.73 5.29 -4.36
C LEU A 29 -4.20 5.56 -3.99
N LEU A 30 -4.61 6.81 -4.07
CA LEU A 30 -6.00 7.28 -4.03
C LEU A 30 -6.39 7.98 -5.34
N ASP A 31 -5.41 8.50 -6.05
CA ASP A 31 -5.48 8.98 -7.42
C ASP A 31 -4.64 8.03 -8.31
N PHE A 32 -5.25 7.52 -9.36
CA PHE A 32 -4.66 6.56 -10.29
C PHE A 32 -4.40 7.17 -11.67
N SER A 33 -4.43 8.50 -11.80
CA SER A 33 -4.15 9.20 -13.07
C SER A 33 -2.75 8.91 -13.59
N GLU A 34 -1.79 8.75 -12.68
CA GLU A 34 -0.39 8.47 -12.99
C GLU A 34 0.06 7.17 -12.29
N PRO A 35 -0.34 5.98 -12.78
CA PRO A 35 -0.08 4.70 -12.11
C PRO A 35 1.37 4.19 -12.29
N GLY A 36 2.26 4.99 -12.86
CA GLY A 36 3.65 4.64 -13.12
C GLY A 36 3.77 3.52 -14.18
N ASP A 37 4.78 2.66 -14.00
CA ASP A 37 5.09 1.59 -14.96
C ASP A 37 3.93 0.60 -15.16
N LEU A 38 3.01 0.49 -14.21
CA LEU A 38 1.80 -0.31 -14.35
C LEU A 38 0.90 0.17 -15.48
N GLY A 39 0.99 1.43 -15.88
CA GLY A 39 0.20 2.03 -16.97
C GLY A 39 0.27 1.27 -18.29
N VAL A 40 1.39 0.59 -18.57
CA VAL A 40 1.56 -0.21 -19.81
C VAL A 40 0.58 -1.39 -19.91
N PHE A 41 -0.01 -1.83 -18.80
CA PHE A 41 -0.97 -2.94 -18.75
C PHE A 41 -2.42 -2.48 -18.67
N LEU A 42 -2.70 -1.20 -18.76
CA LEU A 42 -4.00 -0.58 -18.46
C LEU A 42 -4.77 -0.14 -19.72
N ASN A 43 -4.44 -0.71 -20.88
CA ASN A 43 -5.28 -0.53 -22.06
C ASN A 43 -6.69 -1.07 -21.76
N GLU A 44 -7.73 -0.26 -21.94
CA GLU A 44 -9.09 -0.59 -21.53
C GLU A 44 -9.63 -1.83 -22.26
N GLU A 45 -9.34 -1.97 -23.54
CA GLU A 45 -9.78 -3.13 -24.34
C GLU A 45 -9.14 -4.42 -23.83
N GLU A 46 -7.84 -4.41 -23.57
CA GLU A 46 -7.11 -5.57 -23.02
C GLU A 46 -7.55 -5.89 -21.58
N VAL A 47 -7.81 -4.88 -20.77
CA VAL A 47 -8.35 -5.07 -19.41
C VAL A 47 -9.70 -5.76 -19.47
N ASN A 48 -10.59 -5.33 -20.36
CA ASN A 48 -11.92 -5.94 -20.52
C ASN A 48 -11.83 -7.37 -21.05
N MET A 49 -10.95 -7.66 -22.01
CA MET A 49 -10.74 -9.04 -22.49
C MET A 49 -10.23 -9.96 -21.38
N ARG A 50 -9.25 -9.50 -20.60
CA ARG A 50 -8.72 -10.27 -19.46
C ARG A 50 -9.76 -10.45 -18.35
N ALA A 51 -10.60 -9.45 -18.10
CA ALA A 51 -11.66 -9.52 -17.10
C ALA A 51 -12.64 -10.66 -17.37
N VAL A 52 -13.02 -10.88 -18.64
CA VAL A 52 -13.89 -12.00 -19.03
C VAL A 52 -13.27 -13.36 -18.69
N GLN A 53 -11.96 -13.54 -18.96
CA GLN A 53 -11.27 -14.77 -18.61
C GLN A 53 -11.14 -14.97 -17.12
N ILE A 54 -10.77 -13.92 -16.38
CA ILE A 54 -10.64 -13.96 -14.92
C ILE A 54 -11.99 -14.28 -14.25
N GLU A 55 -13.10 -13.74 -14.78
CA GLU A 55 -14.45 -14.02 -14.28
C GLU A 55 -14.81 -15.48 -14.49
N LYS A 56 -14.47 -16.05 -15.66
CA LYS A 56 -14.67 -17.46 -15.95
C LYS A 56 -13.86 -18.39 -15.02
N ASP A 57 -12.63 -17.98 -14.70
CA ASP A 57 -11.74 -18.75 -13.82
C ASP A 57 -12.11 -18.56 -12.32
N GLY A 58 -12.92 -17.55 -12.00
CA GLY A 58 -13.35 -17.19 -10.64
C GLY A 58 -12.29 -16.47 -9.81
N VAL A 59 -11.03 -16.48 -10.26
CA VAL A 59 -9.91 -15.83 -9.56
C VAL A 59 -8.90 -15.24 -10.55
N MET A 60 -8.27 -14.15 -10.17
CA MET A 60 -7.00 -13.70 -10.75
C MET A 60 -5.85 -14.46 -10.06
N SER A 61 -5.10 -15.23 -10.84
CA SER A 61 -3.97 -16.02 -10.33
C SER A 61 -2.86 -15.12 -9.77
N GLY A 62 -2.46 -15.37 -8.52
CA GLY A 62 -1.35 -14.69 -7.90
C GLY A 62 -0.02 -14.92 -8.63
N LYS A 63 0.17 -16.09 -9.24
CA LYS A 63 1.35 -16.38 -10.09
C LYS A 63 1.43 -15.47 -11.31
N ASN A 64 0.28 -15.27 -12.00
CA ASN A 64 0.22 -14.37 -13.16
C ASN A 64 0.46 -12.92 -12.76
N LEU A 65 -0.08 -12.51 -11.62
CA LEU A 65 0.14 -11.16 -11.09
C LEU A 65 1.62 -10.95 -10.74
N SER A 66 2.25 -11.90 -10.05
CA SER A 66 3.68 -11.85 -9.72
C SER A 66 4.57 -11.81 -10.97
N LEU A 67 4.21 -12.56 -12.01
CA LEU A 67 4.93 -12.52 -13.29
C LEU A 67 4.88 -11.11 -13.91
N GLY A 68 3.69 -10.46 -13.91
CA GLY A 68 3.53 -9.09 -14.37
C GLY A 68 4.45 -8.11 -13.65
N PHE A 69 4.49 -8.15 -12.31
CA PHE A 69 5.40 -7.31 -11.51
C PHE A 69 6.88 -7.60 -11.80
N ASN A 70 7.26 -8.87 -11.96
CA ASN A 70 8.62 -9.24 -12.30
C ASN A 70 9.03 -8.70 -13.69
N MET A 71 8.13 -8.66 -14.65
CA MET A 71 8.39 -8.13 -15.99
C MET A 71 8.64 -6.62 -16.00
N ILE A 72 7.97 -5.85 -15.14
CA ILE A 72 8.19 -4.40 -15.00
C ILE A 72 9.63 -4.11 -14.58
N ARG A 73 10.21 -4.94 -13.72
CA ARG A 73 11.60 -4.82 -13.22
C ARG A 73 12.43 -6.03 -13.62
N SER A 74 12.31 -6.46 -14.87
CA SER A 74 12.97 -7.69 -15.35
C SER A 74 14.49 -7.67 -15.19
N ASN A 75 15.15 -6.52 -15.32
CA ASN A 75 16.59 -6.40 -15.11
C ASN A 75 16.99 -6.75 -13.66
N ASP A 76 16.18 -6.34 -12.69
CA ASP A 76 16.49 -6.57 -11.26
C ASP A 76 15.98 -7.93 -10.78
N LEU A 77 14.78 -8.33 -11.21
CA LEU A 77 14.07 -9.49 -10.66
C LEU A 77 14.20 -10.78 -11.49
N ILE A 78 14.67 -10.68 -12.74
CA ILE A 78 14.88 -11.84 -13.61
C ILE A 78 16.35 -11.89 -14.06
N TRP A 79 16.81 -10.90 -14.83
CA TRP A 79 18.11 -10.95 -15.49
C TRP A 79 19.28 -10.87 -14.52
N SER A 80 19.15 -10.18 -13.39
CA SER A 80 20.17 -10.16 -12.36
C SER A 80 20.48 -11.57 -11.82
N TYR A 81 19.44 -12.40 -11.63
CA TYR A 81 19.58 -13.79 -11.19
C TYR A 81 20.17 -14.68 -12.30
N VAL A 82 19.72 -14.51 -13.54
CA VAL A 82 20.30 -15.23 -14.69
C VAL A 82 21.80 -14.94 -14.80
N VAL A 83 22.20 -13.67 -14.76
CA VAL A 83 23.60 -13.28 -14.89
C VAL A 83 24.44 -13.72 -13.68
N ASN A 84 23.99 -13.42 -12.47
CA ASN A 84 24.83 -13.67 -11.29
C ASN A 84 24.82 -15.13 -10.86
N ASN A 85 23.65 -15.78 -10.85
CA ASN A 85 23.54 -17.12 -10.30
C ASN A 85 23.79 -18.19 -11.37
N TYR A 86 23.13 -18.10 -12.52
CA TYR A 86 23.28 -19.10 -13.58
C TYR A 86 24.59 -18.94 -14.34
N LEU A 87 24.88 -17.74 -14.91
CA LEU A 87 26.07 -17.55 -15.73
C LEU A 87 27.36 -17.43 -14.92
N LYS A 88 27.33 -16.77 -13.75
CA LYS A 88 28.53 -16.56 -12.92
C LYS A 88 28.66 -17.55 -11.75
N GLY A 89 27.70 -18.45 -11.55
CA GLY A 89 27.72 -19.46 -10.49
C GLY A 89 27.73 -18.90 -9.06
N LYS A 90 27.30 -17.65 -8.85
CA LYS A 90 27.25 -17.04 -7.52
C LYS A 90 26.04 -17.55 -6.74
N THR A 91 26.22 -17.89 -5.46
CA THR A 91 25.12 -18.19 -4.58
C THR A 91 24.29 -16.91 -4.32
N PRO A 92 22.96 -16.95 -4.44
CA PRO A 92 22.12 -15.81 -4.07
C PRO A 92 22.37 -15.41 -2.61
N PRO A 93 22.48 -14.12 -2.28
CA PRO A 93 22.59 -13.69 -0.90
C PRO A 93 21.30 -14.10 -0.14
N PRO A 94 21.44 -14.62 1.10
CA PRO A 94 20.28 -14.98 1.89
C PRO A 94 19.45 -13.72 2.21
N PHE A 95 18.16 -13.80 1.97
CA PHE A 95 17.21 -12.72 2.22
C PHE A 95 15.92 -13.30 2.79
N ASP A 96 15.68 -13.09 4.07
CA ASP A 96 14.58 -13.69 4.82
C ASP A 96 13.19 -13.29 4.31
N LEU A 97 13.03 -12.05 3.82
CA LEU A 97 11.77 -11.58 3.21
C LEU A 97 11.49 -12.20 1.83
N LEU A 98 12.47 -12.86 1.20
CA LEU A 98 12.28 -13.41 -0.14
C LEU A 98 11.20 -14.52 -0.16
N TYR A 99 11.13 -15.32 0.91
CA TYR A 99 10.10 -16.33 1.04
C TYR A 99 8.70 -15.72 1.02
N TRP A 100 8.46 -14.70 1.85
CA TRP A 100 7.20 -13.97 1.90
C TRP A 100 6.88 -13.28 0.56
N ASN A 101 7.85 -12.59 -0.04
CA ASN A 101 7.66 -11.88 -1.31
C ASN A 101 7.38 -12.81 -2.50
N SER A 102 7.86 -14.07 -2.43
CA SER A 102 7.64 -15.08 -3.47
C SER A 102 6.40 -15.95 -3.25
N ASP A 103 5.60 -15.67 -2.23
CA ASP A 103 4.36 -16.38 -1.91
C ASP A 103 3.13 -15.58 -2.36
N PRO A 104 2.68 -15.77 -3.62
CA PRO A 104 1.59 -14.99 -4.19
C PRO A 104 0.24 -15.42 -3.61
N THR A 105 -0.73 -14.51 -3.69
CA THR A 105 -2.12 -14.75 -3.26
C THR A 105 -3.06 -14.60 -4.44
N ASN A 106 -3.98 -15.55 -4.63
CA ASN A 106 -5.07 -15.42 -5.61
C ASN A 106 -6.08 -14.38 -5.14
N LEU A 107 -6.57 -13.57 -6.07
CA LEU A 107 -7.58 -12.56 -5.80
C LEU A 107 -8.93 -12.98 -6.40
N PRO A 108 -10.05 -12.83 -5.66
CA PRO A 108 -11.38 -13.08 -6.22
C PRO A 108 -11.62 -12.25 -7.49
N ALA A 109 -12.17 -12.87 -8.53
CA ALA A 109 -12.36 -12.25 -9.84
C ALA A 109 -13.09 -10.92 -9.77
N THR A 110 -14.26 -10.88 -9.14
CA THR A 110 -15.08 -9.68 -9.02
C THR A 110 -14.34 -8.55 -8.31
N MET A 111 -13.60 -8.86 -7.24
CA MET A 111 -12.80 -7.84 -6.51
C MET A 111 -11.69 -7.30 -7.40
N TYR A 112 -10.92 -8.15 -8.05
CA TYR A 112 -9.82 -7.75 -8.94
C TYR A 112 -10.32 -6.92 -10.11
N ASN A 113 -11.35 -7.40 -10.83
CA ASN A 113 -11.92 -6.73 -12.00
C ASN A 113 -12.51 -5.36 -11.63
N THR A 114 -13.24 -5.27 -10.51
CA THR A 114 -13.74 -4.00 -9.98
C THR A 114 -12.60 -3.04 -9.66
N TYR A 115 -11.57 -3.53 -8.97
CA TYR A 115 -10.44 -2.70 -8.57
C TYR A 115 -9.69 -2.13 -9.78
N VAL A 116 -9.38 -2.97 -10.77
CA VAL A 116 -8.66 -2.53 -11.98
C VAL A 116 -9.51 -1.55 -12.79
N SER A 117 -10.78 -1.90 -13.05
CA SER A 117 -11.68 -1.05 -13.84
C SER A 117 -11.98 0.29 -13.17
N GLU A 118 -12.40 0.28 -11.89
CA GLU A 118 -12.86 1.50 -11.22
C GLU A 118 -11.71 2.41 -10.79
N MET A 119 -10.58 1.83 -10.36
CA MET A 119 -9.43 2.60 -9.87
C MET A 119 -8.46 2.92 -11.01
N TYR A 120 -7.84 1.90 -11.61
CA TYR A 120 -6.77 2.12 -12.58
C TYR A 120 -7.25 2.64 -13.94
N VAL A 121 -8.35 2.12 -14.49
CA VAL A 121 -8.83 2.54 -15.81
C VAL A 121 -9.64 3.83 -15.74
N LYS A 122 -10.64 3.88 -14.85
CA LYS A 122 -11.58 5.00 -14.76
C LYS A 122 -11.18 6.08 -13.76
N ASN A 123 -10.27 5.79 -12.84
CA ASN A 123 -9.90 6.67 -11.72
C ASN A 123 -11.11 7.24 -10.96
N ASN A 124 -12.11 6.39 -10.73
CA ASN A 124 -13.38 6.83 -10.15
C ASN A 124 -13.28 7.15 -8.65
N LEU A 125 -12.27 6.63 -7.94
CA LEU A 125 -12.05 6.94 -6.52
C LEU A 125 -11.70 8.42 -6.32
N ALA A 126 -10.89 9.00 -7.21
CA ALA A 126 -10.51 10.41 -7.14
C ALA A 126 -11.66 11.36 -7.50
N LYS A 127 -12.69 10.89 -8.19
CA LYS A 127 -13.84 11.68 -8.60
C LYS A 127 -14.86 11.79 -7.47
N PRO A 128 -15.37 12.98 -7.16
CA PRO A 128 -16.42 13.13 -6.17
C PRO A 128 -17.61 12.24 -6.50
N ARG A 129 -17.95 11.29 -5.59
CA ARG A 129 -19.04 10.32 -5.74
C ARG A 129 -18.90 9.37 -6.95
N GLY A 130 -17.71 9.31 -7.58
CA GLY A 130 -17.46 8.49 -8.76
C GLY A 130 -17.42 6.99 -8.49
N PHE A 131 -17.13 6.59 -7.25
CA PHE A 131 -17.12 5.20 -6.82
C PHE A 131 -18.20 4.92 -5.78
N ILE A 132 -18.86 3.76 -5.88
CA ILE A 132 -19.87 3.31 -4.93
C ILE A 132 -19.33 2.11 -4.16
N CYS A 133 -19.28 2.21 -2.83
CA CYS A 133 -18.88 1.14 -1.95
C CYS A 133 -20.01 0.84 -0.95
N CYS A 134 -20.40 -0.44 -0.81
CA CYS A 134 -21.49 -0.87 0.08
C CYS A 134 -22.78 -0.04 -0.10
N GLY A 135 -23.18 0.24 -1.33
CA GLY A 135 -24.36 1.04 -1.67
C GLY A 135 -24.26 2.53 -1.33
N SER A 136 -23.07 3.02 -0.98
CA SER A 136 -22.84 4.42 -0.65
C SER A 136 -21.78 5.04 -1.58
N PRO A 137 -22.03 6.26 -2.11
CA PRO A 137 -20.99 6.98 -2.85
C PRO A 137 -19.83 7.32 -1.91
N VAL A 138 -18.63 7.09 -2.39
CA VAL A 138 -17.38 7.43 -1.70
C VAL A 138 -17.07 8.91 -1.91
N GLU A 139 -16.87 9.62 -0.81
CA GLU A 139 -16.52 11.05 -0.79
C GLU A 139 -15.30 11.23 0.11
N LEU A 140 -14.10 11.14 -0.47
CA LEU A 140 -12.83 11.17 0.27
C LEU A 140 -12.66 12.46 1.07
N ASN A 141 -13.10 13.59 0.51
CA ASN A 141 -13.05 14.91 1.14
C ASN A 141 -13.93 15.05 2.40
N LYS A 142 -14.79 14.09 2.68
CA LYS A 142 -15.61 14.04 3.89
C LYS A 142 -14.95 13.29 5.04
N ILE A 143 -13.90 12.53 4.78
CA ILE A 143 -13.18 11.78 5.82
C ILE A 143 -12.51 12.77 6.76
N LYS A 144 -12.76 12.64 8.06
CA LYS A 144 -12.19 13.49 9.12
C LYS A 144 -11.18 12.77 9.98
N THR A 145 -11.06 11.45 9.85
CA THR A 145 -10.09 10.64 10.57
C THR A 145 -8.69 11.15 10.28
N PRO A 146 -7.85 11.43 11.30
CA PRO A 146 -6.46 11.82 11.10
C PRO A 146 -5.70 10.76 10.30
N MET A 147 -4.87 11.20 9.34
CA MET A 147 -4.17 10.29 8.44
C MET A 147 -2.66 10.58 8.41
N TYR A 148 -1.89 9.51 8.44
CA TYR A 148 -0.47 9.53 8.17
C TYR A 148 -0.20 8.84 6.84
N PHE A 149 0.34 9.57 5.87
CA PHE A 149 0.73 9.05 4.57
C PHE A 149 2.23 8.82 4.55
N LEU A 150 2.65 7.60 4.29
CA LEU A 150 4.04 7.28 3.97
C LEU A 150 4.15 6.89 2.51
N SER A 151 5.05 7.53 1.80
CA SER A 151 5.49 7.14 0.46
C SER A 151 6.98 6.85 0.45
N ALA A 152 7.50 6.22 -0.58
CA ALA A 152 8.92 5.93 -0.74
C ALA A 152 9.45 6.58 -2.03
N ILE A 153 10.59 7.28 -1.94
CA ILE A 153 11.07 8.16 -3.02
C ILE A 153 11.41 7.39 -4.31
N ASP A 154 11.94 6.18 -4.17
CA ASP A 154 12.33 5.31 -5.30
C ASP A 154 11.26 4.23 -5.59
N ASP A 155 10.01 4.46 -5.18
CA ASP A 155 8.92 3.53 -5.40
C ASP A 155 8.48 3.52 -6.87
N HIS A 156 8.65 2.38 -7.52
CA HIS A 156 8.28 2.15 -8.91
C HIS A 156 6.89 1.49 -9.07
N ILE A 157 6.30 0.99 -7.97
CA ILE A 157 4.99 0.34 -7.96
C ILE A 157 3.90 1.38 -7.65
N ALA A 158 4.15 2.23 -6.66
CA ALA A 158 3.28 3.32 -6.27
C ALA A 158 4.11 4.63 -6.22
N PRO A 159 4.32 5.29 -7.37
CA PRO A 159 5.16 6.49 -7.46
C PRO A 159 4.77 7.52 -6.41
N TRP A 160 5.76 8.08 -5.70
CA TRP A 160 5.48 8.91 -4.54
C TRP A 160 4.68 10.19 -4.89
N LYS A 161 4.85 10.75 -6.09
CA LYS A 161 4.05 11.89 -6.54
C LYS A 161 2.58 11.53 -6.71
N SER A 162 2.31 10.32 -7.19
CA SER A 162 0.94 9.81 -7.34
C SER A 162 0.29 9.48 -5.99
N THR A 163 1.08 8.95 -5.04
CA THR A 163 0.57 8.74 -3.67
C THR A 163 0.38 10.06 -2.93
N PHE A 164 1.24 11.07 -3.20
CA PHE A 164 1.07 12.43 -2.68
C PHE A 164 -0.24 13.06 -3.13
N SER A 165 -0.66 12.89 -4.40
CA SER A 165 -1.93 13.43 -4.90
C SER A 165 -3.14 13.00 -4.06
N GLY A 166 -3.05 11.85 -3.39
CA GLY A 166 -4.05 11.41 -2.43
C GLY A 166 -4.27 12.35 -1.24
N THR A 167 -3.27 13.16 -0.88
CA THR A 167 -3.36 14.13 0.22
C THR A 167 -4.34 15.27 -0.11
N GLU A 168 -4.49 15.58 -1.39
CA GLU A 168 -5.39 16.64 -1.87
C GLU A 168 -6.85 16.19 -1.96
N LEU A 169 -7.09 14.88 -1.89
CA LEU A 169 -8.43 14.29 -2.00
C LEU A 169 -9.14 14.13 -0.65
N VAL A 170 -8.38 14.02 0.45
CA VAL A 170 -8.95 13.75 1.78
C VAL A 170 -9.19 15.03 2.56
N GLY A 171 -10.19 15.02 3.46
CA GLY A 171 -10.64 16.25 4.14
C GLY A 171 -10.19 16.38 5.60
N GLY A 172 -9.48 15.40 6.16
CA GLY A 172 -9.04 15.38 7.55
C GLY A 172 -7.65 16.01 7.76
N HIS A 173 -7.24 16.09 9.03
CA HIS A 173 -5.84 16.41 9.34
C HIS A 173 -4.93 15.29 8.83
N LEU A 174 -3.89 15.65 8.11
CA LEU A 174 -2.96 14.69 7.54
C LEU A 174 -1.50 15.08 7.76
N GLU A 175 -0.66 14.07 7.86
CA GLU A 175 0.79 14.15 7.84
C GLU A 175 1.29 13.38 6.60
N PHE A 176 2.11 14.00 5.76
CA PHE A 176 2.76 13.31 4.65
C PHE A 176 4.25 13.17 4.92
N VAL A 177 4.75 11.97 4.76
CA VAL A 177 6.15 11.60 4.98
C VAL A 177 6.68 10.84 3.78
N LEU A 178 7.87 11.19 3.31
CA LEU A 178 8.54 10.54 2.21
C LEU A 178 9.76 9.77 2.73
N GLY A 179 9.73 8.45 2.70
CA GLY A 179 10.86 7.60 3.10
C GLY A 179 11.90 7.47 2.00
N GLY A 180 13.16 7.43 2.37
CA GLY A 180 14.27 7.12 1.47
C GLY A 180 14.25 5.64 1.02
N SER A 181 14.55 5.37 -0.27
CA SER A 181 14.58 4.04 -0.88
C SER A 181 13.24 3.60 -1.54
N GLY A 182 13.17 2.33 -2.00
CA GLY A 182 12.07 1.80 -2.79
C GLY A 182 10.92 1.22 -1.96
N HIS A 183 9.96 0.63 -2.66
CA HIS A 183 8.66 0.16 -2.16
C HIS A 183 8.72 -0.64 -0.83
N ILE A 184 9.58 -1.62 -0.74
CA ILE A 184 9.72 -2.46 0.47
C ILE A 184 10.65 -1.79 1.47
N ALA A 185 11.85 -1.46 1.04
CA ALA A 185 12.92 -1.00 1.93
C ALA A 185 12.74 0.45 2.42
N GLY A 186 11.93 1.27 1.76
CA GLY A 186 11.50 2.58 2.24
C GLY A 186 10.48 2.48 3.36
N VAL A 187 9.64 1.43 3.33
CA VAL A 187 8.62 1.16 4.35
C VAL A 187 9.22 0.38 5.53
N ILE A 188 9.91 -0.73 5.25
CA ILE A 188 10.54 -1.57 6.29
C ILE A 188 11.93 -1.01 6.63
N ASN A 189 11.97 -0.09 7.56
CA ASN A 189 13.19 0.58 8.00
C ASN A 189 13.24 0.67 9.54
N PRO A 190 13.51 -0.45 10.24
CA PRO A 190 13.51 -0.47 11.69
C PRO A 190 14.56 0.48 12.30
N PRO A 191 14.24 1.16 13.42
CA PRO A 191 15.08 2.19 14.03
C PRO A 191 16.46 1.70 14.48
N GLU A 192 16.58 0.42 14.87
CA GLU A 192 17.82 -0.16 15.42
C GLU A 192 19.00 -0.05 14.44
N LYS A 193 18.71 -0.09 13.14
CA LYS A 193 19.74 0.04 12.10
C LYS A 193 20.08 1.49 11.77
N ASN A 194 19.23 2.42 12.13
CA ASN A 194 19.32 3.87 11.87
C ASN A 194 19.83 4.22 10.46
N LYS A 195 19.33 3.49 9.46
CA LYS A 195 19.73 3.64 8.06
C LYS A 195 18.77 4.56 7.33
N ARG A 196 19.25 5.11 6.20
CA ARG A 196 18.48 5.93 5.27
C ARG A 196 18.11 7.31 5.83
N ASN A 197 17.11 7.90 5.25
CA ASN A 197 16.56 9.20 5.62
C ASN A 197 15.09 9.26 5.26
N TYR A 198 14.42 10.31 5.70
CA TYR A 198 13.03 10.60 5.34
C TYR A 198 12.78 12.11 5.40
N TRP A 199 11.77 12.58 4.68
CA TRP A 199 11.37 13.98 4.64
C TRP A 199 10.02 14.18 5.30
N THR A 200 9.87 15.29 6.02
CA THR A 200 8.67 15.69 6.75
C THR A 200 8.43 17.18 6.64
N SER A 201 7.26 17.64 7.09
CA SER A 201 6.95 19.06 7.28
C SER A 201 7.03 19.92 6.02
N GLY A 202 6.90 19.33 4.83
CA GLY A 202 6.74 20.10 3.59
C GLY A 202 5.36 20.75 3.53
N GLU A 203 5.27 21.87 2.80
CA GLU A 203 4.03 22.63 2.63
C GLU A 203 3.07 21.89 1.69
N LEU A 204 1.88 21.54 2.22
CA LEU A 204 0.82 20.89 1.47
C LEU A 204 0.00 21.87 0.62
N GLY A 205 -0.69 21.34 -0.40
CA GLY A 205 -1.62 22.14 -1.23
C GLY A 205 -0.99 22.86 -2.42
N HIS A 206 0.31 22.69 -2.65
CA HIS A 206 1.06 23.28 -3.77
C HIS A 206 1.71 22.25 -4.69
N GLY A 207 1.28 20.99 -4.59
CA GLY A 207 1.80 19.87 -5.36
C GLY A 207 3.07 19.24 -4.78
N PRO A 208 3.45 18.06 -5.34
CA PRO A 208 4.51 17.23 -4.75
C PRO A 208 5.91 17.86 -4.83
N ASP A 209 6.23 18.58 -5.88
CA ASP A 209 7.57 19.18 -6.05
C ASP A 209 7.79 20.30 -5.03
N HIS A 210 6.79 21.19 -4.84
CA HIS A 210 6.85 22.23 -3.83
C HIS A 210 6.93 21.64 -2.42
N TRP A 211 6.13 20.59 -2.15
CA TRP A 211 6.22 19.90 -0.87
C TRP A 211 7.65 19.37 -0.62
N PHE A 212 8.27 18.76 -1.62
CA PHE A 212 9.62 18.20 -1.48
C PHE A 212 10.68 19.28 -1.28
N GLU A 213 10.60 20.41 -1.99
CA GLU A 213 11.53 21.53 -1.85
C GLU A 213 11.45 22.20 -0.48
N SER A 214 10.25 22.27 0.11
CA SER A 214 10.02 22.85 1.44
C SER A 214 10.24 21.87 2.60
N ALA A 215 10.32 20.57 2.30
CA ALA A 215 10.40 19.51 3.32
C ALA A 215 11.76 19.46 4.03
N THR A 216 11.72 19.09 5.30
CA THR A 216 12.92 18.86 6.11
C THR A 216 13.42 17.43 5.97
N ASN A 217 14.67 17.25 5.58
CA ASN A 217 15.34 15.95 5.51
C ASN A 217 15.81 15.52 6.90
N ASN A 218 15.40 14.33 7.32
CA ASN A 218 15.76 13.72 8.60
C ASN A 218 16.54 12.43 8.36
N LEU A 219 17.61 12.20 9.13
CA LEU A 219 18.37 10.95 9.05
C LEU A 219 17.71 9.84 9.86
N GLY A 220 17.84 8.60 9.37
CA GLY A 220 17.39 7.39 10.06
C GLY A 220 15.99 6.91 9.64
N SER A 221 15.31 6.29 10.59
CA SER A 221 14.02 5.64 10.36
C SER A 221 12.84 6.60 10.57
N TRP A 222 11.91 6.61 9.62
CA TRP A 222 10.63 7.33 9.75
C TRP A 222 9.72 6.74 10.85
N TRP A 223 9.97 5.51 11.33
CA TRP A 223 9.15 4.88 12.37
C TRP A 223 9.16 5.67 13.69
N THR A 224 10.25 6.34 14.02
CA THR A 224 10.33 7.19 15.21
C THR A 224 9.43 8.42 15.11
N HIS A 225 9.32 9.01 13.91
CA HIS A 225 8.39 10.10 13.62
C HIS A 225 6.94 9.63 13.68
N TRP A 226 6.65 8.49 13.04
CA TRP A 226 5.33 7.89 13.06
C TRP A 226 4.86 7.53 14.49
N HIS A 227 5.75 6.99 15.31
CA HIS A 227 5.45 6.69 16.72
C HIS A 227 5.01 7.93 17.49
N LYS A 228 5.74 9.04 17.35
CA LYS A 228 5.36 10.32 17.95
C LYS A 228 4.02 10.85 17.44
N TRP A 229 3.75 10.68 16.15
CA TRP A 229 2.46 11.04 15.57
C TRP A 229 1.31 10.21 16.18
N LEU A 230 1.51 8.91 16.36
CA LEU A 230 0.52 8.03 17.01
C LEU A 230 0.28 8.42 18.47
N GLU A 231 1.32 8.71 19.24
CA GLU A 231 1.19 9.22 20.62
C GLU A 231 0.37 10.52 20.67
N GLY A 232 0.51 11.36 19.65
CA GLY A 232 -0.30 12.58 19.52
C GLY A 232 -1.79 12.32 19.25
N GLN A 233 -2.17 11.15 18.74
CA GLN A 233 -3.57 10.79 18.53
C GLN A 233 -4.23 10.29 19.83
N ASP A 234 -3.55 9.43 20.60
CA ASP A 234 -4.03 8.94 21.89
C ASP A 234 -2.82 8.42 22.71
N ALA A 235 -2.42 9.18 23.70
CA ALA A 235 -1.31 8.82 24.59
C ALA A 235 -1.72 7.90 25.75
N ARG A 236 -2.99 7.51 25.87
CA ARG A 236 -3.45 6.61 26.93
C ARG A 236 -2.79 5.24 26.80
N GLN A 237 -2.22 4.77 27.90
CA GLN A 237 -1.68 3.43 27.99
C GLN A 237 -2.69 2.48 28.64
N VAL A 238 -2.81 1.31 28.08
CA VAL A 238 -3.63 0.23 28.62
C VAL A 238 -2.76 -1.02 28.78
N PRO A 239 -3.09 -1.95 29.70
CA PRO A 239 -2.40 -3.22 29.77
C PRO A 239 -2.42 -3.95 28.43
N ALA A 240 -1.31 -4.60 28.07
CA ALA A 240 -1.25 -5.42 26.88
C ALA A 240 -2.31 -6.53 26.94
N ARG A 241 -2.97 -6.78 25.81
CA ARG A 241 -3.96 -7.87 25.74
C ARG A 241 -3.26 -9.21 25.93
N GLN A 242 -3.87 -10.05 26.77
CA GLN A 242 -3.49 -11.44 26.93
C GLN A 242 -4.35 -12.29 25.98
N ILE A 243 -3.73 -13.12 25.13
CA ILE A 243 -4.45 -13.96 24.15
C ILE A 243 -5.44 -14.88 24.84
N GLU A 244 -5.06 -15.42 26.00
CA GLU A 244 -5.87 -16.35 26.80
C GLU A 244 -7.16 -15.73 27.36
N THR A 245 -7.28 -14.40 27.36
CA THR A 245 -8.42 -13.70 27.96
C THR A 245 -9.37 -13.06 26.91
N VAL A 246 -9.15 -13.31 25.62
CA VAL A 246 -9.95 -12.69 24.56
C VAL A 246 -11.15 -13.57 24.17
N GLY A 247 -12.22 -13.50 24.96
CA GLY A 247 -13.52 -14.09 24.63
C GLY A 247 -13.48 -15.61 24.41
N ASP A 248 -14.30 -16.10 23.48
CA ASP A 248 -14.43 -17.52 23.14
C ASP A 248 -13.35 -18.04 22.20
N TYR A 249 -12.42 -17.18 21.75
CA TYR A 249 -11.36 -17.54 20.82
C TYR A 249 -10.14 -18.06 21.60
N LYS A 250 -9.82 -19.35 21.43
CA LYS A 250 -8.65 -19.99 22.02
C LYS A 250 -7.52 -20.06 21.00
N GLU A 251 -6.29 -20.10 21.50
CA GLU A 251 -5.14 -20.43 20.67
C GLU A 251 -5.33 -21.82 20.03
N ILE A 252 -5.12 -21.90 18.71
CA ILE A 252 -5.25 -23.14 17.95
C ILE A 252 -3.87 -23.78 17.77
N VAL A 253 -2.90 -22.97 17.33
CA VAL A 253 -1.50 -23.38 17.12
C VAL A 253 -0.59 -22.19 17.39
N PRO A 254 0.67 -22.39 17.82
CA PRO A 254 1.65 -21.30 17.95
C PRO A 254 1.91 -20.59 16.61
N ALA A 255 2.17 -19.29 16.66
CA ALA A 255 2.59 -18.54 15.47
C ALA A 255 3.91 -19.11 14.89
N PRO A 256 4.10 -19.13 13.56
CA PRO A 256 3.24 -18.56 12.51
C PRO A 256 2.10 -19.48 12.03
N GLY A 257 1.85 -20.61 12.67
CA GLY A 257 0.83 -21.57 12.27
C GLY A 257 1.23 -22.42 11.06
N ASP A 258 0.27 -23.19 10.53
CA ASP A 258 0.51 -24.10 9.39
C ASP A 258 0.20 -23.48 8.04
N TYR A 259 -0.65 -22.46 7.99
CA TYR A 259 -1.06 -21.81 6.72
C TYR A 259 0.13 -21.24 5.94
N VAL A 260 1.15 -20.77 6.62
CA VAL A 260 2.39 -20.24 5.99
C VAL A 260 3.11 -21.29 5.12
N ARG A 261 2.84 -22.57 5.32
CA ARG A 261 3.43 -23.69 4.56
C ARG A 261 2.62 -24.06 3.31
N VAL A 262 1.39 -23.56 3.20
CA VAL A 262 0.53 -23.80 2.04
C VAL A 262 1.00 -22.91 0.91
N ARG A 263 1.40 -23.50 -0.21
CA ARG A 263 1.85 -22.81 -1.43
C ARG A 263 0.79 -22.90 -2.52
N LEU A 264 0.60 -21.82 -3.28
CA LEU A 264 -0.26 -21.79 -4.46
C LEU A 264 0.42 -22.45 -5.68
#